data_4bb32e2f99fdc9d6b2a361db0ce012e4
#
_entry.id   4bb32e2f99fdc9d6b2a361db0ce012e4
#
_cell.length_a   1.000
_cell.length_b   1.000
_cell.length_c   1.000
_cell.angle_alpha   90.00
_cell.angle_beta   90.00
_cell.angle_gamma   90.00
#
_symmetry.space_group_name_H-M   'P 1'
#
loop_
_entity.id
_entity.type
_entity.pdbx_description
1 polymer ?
#
loop_
_entity_poly.entity_id
_entity_poly.type
_entity_poly.pdbx_seq_one_letter_code
_entity_poly.pdbx_strand_id
1 'polypeptide(L)'
;MIDIILATYNGEKFIEIQLLSLMAQSFKEWRCFIHDDGSNDKTVEIVKNICALDSRFFLIEDSVRLKNPGKNFIHTLSYSTSDFVCFCDQDDIWLESKLEKLYASICHKNNEIPQVVFSNAYCWNSEKNIIAGKATLAFPTDIESLLFLNCGIQGASAIFNKKMKEILLVPIEKLVMHDWYLTIAGCSLGQIDYLHENLMLYRQHGNNFTGSTSSSFRTKLKNFLKTNNSLIDENHFESLMSFYEVWGDKLLKNDSRKINAFIASISQSRLKRFLMILQGNWNIYGSRLKLVIKFFMRPYFGGKK
;
A
#
# COMPACT_ATOMS: atom_id res chain seq x y z
N MET A 1 -11.14 -17.93 -8.02
CA MET A 1 -9.71 -17.81 -8.41
C MET A 1 -9.19 -16.46 -7.94
N ILE A 2 -8.01 -16.42 -7.32
CA ILE A 2 -7.31 -15.20 -6.93
C ILE A 2 -5.98 -15.15 -7.67
N ASP A 3 -5.64 -14.02 -8.28
CA ASP A 3 -4.30 -13.78 -8.79
C ASP A 3 -3.47 -13.00 -7.75
N ILE A 4 -2.29 -13.52 -7.43
CA ILE A 4 -1.33 -12.89 -6.53
C ILE A 4 -0.28 -12.23 -7.42
N ILE A 5 -0.01 -10.96 -7.18
CA ILE A 5 0.94 -10.13 -7.93
C ILE A 5 2.14 -9.87 -7.06
N LEU A 6 3.28 -10.45 -7.42
CA LEU A 6 4.52 -10.35 -6.67
C LEU A 6 5.59 -9.63 -7.49
N ALA A 7 6.04 -8.50 -6.99
CA ALA A 7 7.17 -7.75 -7.54
C ALA A 7 8.43 -8.02 -6.73
N THR A 8 9.54 -8.37 -7.38
CA THR A 8 10.79 -8.69 -6.71
C THR A 8 11.99 -7.93 -7.29
N TYR A 9 12.96 -7.63 -6.43
CA TYR A 9 14.28 -7.11 -6.77
C TYR A 9 15.25 -7.35 -5.62
N ASN A 10 16.35 -8.10 -5.88
CA ASN A 10 17.38 -8.45 -4.91
C ASN A 10 16.82 -8.98 -3.58
N GLY A 11 15.92 -9.98 -3.69
CA GLY A 11 15.18 -10.57 -2.59
C GLY A 11 15.70 -11.92 -2.10
N GLU A 12 16.88 -12.39 -2.51
CA GLU A 12 17.39 -13.76 -2.23
C GLU A 12 17.27 -14.21 -0.78
N LYS A 13 17.36 -13.27 0.17
CA LYS A 13 17.30 -13.57 1.60
C LYS A 13 15.91 -13.92 2.13
N PHE A 14 14.85 -13.55 1.39
CA PHE A 14 13.50 -13.57 1.92
C PHE A 14 12.50 -14.28 1.01
N ILE A 15 12.70 -14.19 -0.33
CA ILE A 15 11.72 -14.59 -1.33
C ILE A 15 11.30 -16.07 -1.20
N GLU A 16 12.21 -16.97 -0.88
CA GLU A 16 11.89 -18.39 -0.72
C GLU A 16 10.84 -18.61 0.37
N ILE A 17 11.04 -18.02 1.55
CA ILE A 17 10.10 -18.15 2.68
C ILE A 17 8.75 -17.52 2.33
N GLN A 18 8.74 -16.38 1.63
CA GLN A 18 7.50 -15.77 1.18
C GLN A 18 6.75 -16.72 0.23
N LEU A 19 7.40 -17.29 -0.79
CA LEU A 19 6.78 -18.20 -1.75
C LEU A 19 6.27 -19.50 -1.07
N LEU A 20 7.03 -20.05 -0.12
CA LEU A 20 6.58 -21.18 0.69
C LEU A 20 5.33 -20.85 1.53
N SER A 21 5.21 -19.61 2.02
CA SER A 21 4.01 -19.17 2.74
C SER A 21 2.78 -19.08 1.85
N LEU A 22 2.95 -18.82 0.55
CA LEU A 22 1.86 -18.88 -0.43
C LEU A 22 1.46 -20.33 -0.70
N MET A 23 2.40 -21.26 -0.84
CA MET A 23 2.09 -22.69 -1.00
C MET A 23 1.30 -23.25 0.17
N ALA A 24 1.57 -22.73 1.38
CA ALA A 24 0.89 -23.14 2.62
C ALA A 24 -0.56 -22.61 2.77
N GLN A 25 -1.03 -21.69 1.91
CA GLN A 25 -2.38 -21.14 2.04
C GLN A 25 -3.46 -22.22 2.05
N SER A 26 -4.47 -22.07 2.95
CA SER A 26 -5.63 -22.98 3.05
C SER A 26 -6.51 -22.89 1.80
N PHE A 27 -6.75 -21.69 1.28
CA PHE A 27 -7.42 -21.46 0.01
C PHE A 27 -6.52 -21.89 -1.15
N LYS A 28 -6.98 -22.81 -2.02
CA LYS A 28 -6.14 -23.45 -3.06
C LYS A 28 -6.31 -22.87 -4.47
N GLU A 29 -7.38 -22.10 -4.71
CA GLU A 29 -7.71 -21.55 -6.03
C GLU A 29 -7.04 -20.20 -6.27
N TRP A 30 -5.69 -20.21 -6.38
CA TRP A 30 -4.90 -19.02 -6.66
C TRP A 30 -3.77 -19.31 -7.66
N ARG A 31 -3.29 -18.25 -8.30
CA ARG A 31 -2.05 -18.21 -9.12
C ARG A 31 -1.21 -17.02 -8.67
N CYS A 32 0.10 -17.14 -8.82
CA CYS A 32 1.04 -16.08 -8.49
C CYS A 32 1.85 -15.69 -9.72
N PHE A 33 1.69 -14.44 -10.16
CA PHE A 33 2.51 -13.84 -11.21
C PHE A 33 3.66 -13.08 -10.56
N ILE A 34 4.89 -13.39 -10.98
CA ILE A 34 6.13 -12.84 -10.40
C ILE A 34 6.88 -12.11 -11.50
N HIS A 35 7.22 -10.85 -11.28
CA HIS A 35 8.11 -10.10 -12.16
C HIS A 35 9.33 -9.60 -11.37
N ASP A 36 10.51 -9.92 -11.90
CA ASP A 36 11.80 -9.50 -11.34
C ASP A 36 12.32 -8.25 -12.06
N ASP A 37 12.59 -7.19 -11.31
CA ASP A 37 13.05 -5.90 -11.86
C ASP A 37 14.57 -5.83 -12.11
N GLY A 38 15.20 -6.97 -12.39
CA GLY A 38 16.61 -7.10 -12.76
C GLY A 38 17.52 -7.37 -11.56
N SER A 39 17.19 -8.36 -10.72
CA SER A 39 18.03 -8.82 -9.64
C SER A 39 19.41 -9.28 -10.10
N ASN A 40 20.41 -9.01 -9.27
CA ASN A 40 21.80 -9.43 -9.47
C ASN A 40 22.24 -10.53 -8.47
N ASP A 41 21.34 -10.95 -7.60
CA ASP A 41 21.52 -12.01 -6.62
C ASP A 41 20.82 -13.31 -7.05
N LYS A 42 20.61 -14.27 -6.16
CA LYS A 42 19.96 -15.54 -6.44
C LYS A 42 18.43 -15.50 -6.51
N THR A 43 17.81 -14.30 -6.50
CA THR A 43 16.35 -14.17 -6.48
C THR A 43 15.68 -14.93 -7.62
N VAL A 44 16.14 -14.73 -8.86
CA VAL A 44 15.54 -15.36 -10.05
C VAL A 44 15.73 -16.88 -10.05
N GLU A 45 16.91 -17.37 -9.60
CA GLU A 45 17.17 -18.81 -9.45
C GLU A 45 16.19 -19.45 -8.47
N ILE A 46 16.00 -18.83 -7.29
CA ILE A 46 15.05 -19.32 -6.27
C ILE A 46 13.63 -19.35 -6.82
N VAL A 47 13.19 -18.27 -7.49
CA VAL A 47 11.86 -18.20 -8.08
C VAL A 47 11.65 -19.32 -9.13
N LYS A 48 12.63 -19.56 -10.02
CA LYS A 48 12.57 -20.64 -11.03
C LYS A 48 12.44 -22.01 -10.38
N ASN A 49 13.18 -22.25 -9.30
CA ASN A 49 13.08 -23.50 -8.56
C ASN A 49 11.69 -23.72 -7.98
N ILE A 50 11.06 -22.69 -7.42
CA ILE A 50 9.69 -22.76 -6.89
C ILE A 50 8.68 -22.96 -8.02
N CYS A 51 8.82 -22.26 -9.18
CA CYS A 51 7.97 -22.46 -10.34
C CYS A 51 8.02 -23.90 -10.88
N ALA A 52 9.17 -24.56 -10.77
CA ALA A 52 9.32 -25.97 -11.15
C ALA A 52 8.65 -26.94 -10.16
N LEU A 53 8.48 -26.56 -8.89
CA LEU A 53 7.85 -27.36 -7.84
C LEU A 53 6.32 -27.20 -7.80
N ASP A 54 5.80 -26.04 -8.13
CA ASP A 54 4.37 -25.72 -8.02
C ASP A 54 3.91 -24.91 -9.25
N SER A 55 3.05 -25.50 -10.07
CA SER A 55 2.54 -24.94 -11.32
C SER A 55 1.64 -23.70 -11.16
N ARG A 56 1.33 -23.28 -9.94
CA ARG A 56 0.57 -22.06 -9.66
C ARG A 56 1.45 -20.80 -9.71
N PHE A 57 2.77 -20.93 -9.73
CA PHE A 57 3.70 -19.80 -9.87
C PHE A 57 4.12 -19.60 -11.31
N PHE A 58 4.11 -18.34 -11.75
CA PHE A 58 4.45 -17.92 -13.10
C PHE A 58 5.47 -16.79 -13.04
N LEU A 59 6.71 -17.09 -13.42
CA LEU A 59 7.74 -16.05 -13.63
C LEU A 59 7.50 -15.39 -14.98
N ILE A 60 7.30 -14.07 -14.97
CA ILE A 60 7.19 -13.26 -16.18
C ILE A 60 8.60 -13.03 -16.72
N GLU A 61 8.91 -13.64 -17.86
CA GLU A 61 10.21 -13.53 -18.52
C GLU A 61 10.11 -12.51 -19.66
N ASP A 62 10.18 -11.24 -19.32
CA ASP A 62 10.31 -10.15 -20.28
C ASP A 62 11.59 -9.33 -20.04
N SER A 63 11.88 -8.37 -20.91
CA SER A 63 13.07 -7.53 -20.82
C SER A 63 12.80 -6.21 -20.06
N VAL A 64 11.61 -6.04 -19.49
CA VAL A 64 11.18 -4.79 -18.82
C VAL A 64 11.97 -4.61 -17.52
N ARG A 65 12.47 -3.40 -17.32
CA ARG A 65 13.17 -2.99 -16.08
C ARG A 65 12.68 -1.61 -15.69
N LEU A 66 11.91 -1.56 -14.64
CA LEU A 66 11.14 -0.38 -14.24
C LEU A 66 11.89 0.48 -13.22
N LYS A 67 12.81 -0.12 -12.44
CA LYS A 67 13.59 0.53 -11.38
C LYS A 67 12.73 1.30 -10.39
N ASN A 68 11.49 0.84 -10.22
CA ASN A 68 10.50 1.44 -9.35
C ASN A 68 9.53 0.34 -8.87
N PRO A 69 9.46 0.05 -7.58
CA PRO A 69 8.63 -1.03 -7.07
C PRO A 69 7.14 -0.83 -7.38
N GLY A 70 6.61 0.40 -7.26
CA GLY A 70 5.20 0.68 -7.56
C GLY A 70 4.86 0.40 -9.02
N LYS A 71 5.72 0.81 -9.96
CA LYS A 71 5.55 0.51 -11.40
C LYS A 71 5.71 -0.98 -11.69
N ASN A 72 6.61 -1.67 -10.98
CA ASN A 72 6.80 -3.11 -11.10
C ASN A 72 5.52 -3.88 -10.71
N PHE A 73 4.87 -3.49 -9.62
CA PHE A 73 3.57 -4.06 -9.23
C PHE A 73 2.49 -3.81 -10.30
N ILE A 74 2.38 -2.61 -10.83
CA ILE A 74 1.37 -2.29 -11.87
C ILE A 74 1.66 -3.04 -13.18
N HIS A 75 2.94 -3.16 -13.57
CA HIS A 75 3.32 -3.97 -14.73
C HIS A 75 2.93 -5.45 -14.52
N THR A 76 3.28 -6.04 -13.39
CA THR A 76 2.92 -7.42 -13.06
C THR A 76 1.40 -7.62 -13.01
N LEU A 77 0.65 -6.62 -12.52
CA LEU A 77 -0.81 -6.63 -12.46
C LEU A 77 -1.46 -6.79 -13.85
N SER A 78 -0.82 -6.31 -14.92
CA SER A 78 -1.35 -6.42 -16.29
C SER A 78 -1.48 -7.87 -16.77
N TYR A 79 -0.79 -8.81 -16.15
CA TYR A 79 -0.88 -10.25 -16.45
C TYR A 79 -2.04 -10.95 -15.74
N SER A 80 -2.68 -10.29 -14.78
CA SER A 80 -3.82 -10.84 -14.05
C SER A 80 -5.06 -10.93 -14.91
N THR A 81 -5.73 -12.09 -14.86
CA THR A 81 -7.01 -12.32 -15.55
C THR A 81 -8.16 -12.65 -14.58
N SER A 82 -7.87 -12.87 -13.31
CA SER A 82 -8.89 -13.19 -12.30
C SER A 82 -9.71 -11.97 -11.87
N ASP A 83 -10.88 -12.26 -11.30
CA ASP A 83 -11.78 -11.24 -10.75
C ASP A 83 -11.29 -10.66 -9.42
N PHE A 84 -10.44 -11.40 -8.71
CA PHE A 84 -9.85 -10.97 -7.43
C PHE A 84 -8.34 -11.01 -7.48
N VAL A 85 -7.70 -10.01 -6.89
CA VAL A 85 -6.25 -9.83 -6.92
C VAL A 85 -5.72 -9.45 -5.55
N CYS A 86 -4.54 -9.98 -5.20
CA CYS A 86 -3.76 -9.56 -4.03
C CYS A 86 -2.37 -9.09 -4.49
N PHE A 87 -1.84 -8.01 -3.89
CA PHE A 87 -0.43 -7.69 -3.97
C PHE A 87 0.36 -8.49 -2.93
N CYS A 88 1.61 -8.81 -3.25
CA CYS A 88 2.49 -9.57 -2.38
C CYS A 88 3.91 -9.01 -2.42
N ASP A 89 4.41 -8.54 -1.29
CA ASP A 89 5.81 -8.15 -1.13
C ASP A 89 6.70 -9.39 -1.03
N GLN A 90 7.97 -9.27 -1.43
CA GLN A 90 8.91 -10.40 -1.51
C GLN A 90 9.44 -10.88 -0.15
N ASP A 91 9.22 -10.13 0.93
CA ASP A 91 9.95 -10.23 2.19
C ASP A 91 9.09 -10.46 3.44
N ASP A 92 7.78 -10.65 3.26
CA ASP A 92 6.82 -10.95 4.33
C ASP A 92 6.63 -12.47 4.55
N ILE A 93 5.71 -12.84 5.42
CA ILE A 93 5.18 -14.22 5.56
C ILE A 93 3.67 -14.14 5.71
N TRP A 94 2.94 -14.80 4.83
CA TRP A 94 1.50 -14.87 4.92
C TRP A 94 1.05 -15.98 5.87
N LEU A 95 0.10 -15.70 6.76
CA LEU A 95 -0.54 -16.72 7.58
C LEU A 95 -1.43 -17.61 6.71
N GLU A 96 -1.52 -18.88 7.04
CA GLU A 96 -2.19 -19.92 6.25
C GLU A 96 -3.62 -19.56 5.83
N SER A 97 -4.39 -18.91 6.68
CA SER A 97 -5.79 -18.55 6.45
C SER A 97 -6.00 -17.20 5.73
N LYS A 98 -4.93 -16.53 5.27
CA LYS A 98 -5.04 -15.17 4.77
C LYS A 98 -5.92 -15.07 3.52
N LEU A 99 -5.65 -15.84 2.49
CA LEU A 99 -6.44 -15.80 1.25
C LEU A 99 -7.89 -16.18 1.48
N GLU A 100 -8.16 -17.21 2.28
CA GLU A 100 -9.51 -17.67 2.61
C GLU A 100 -10.33 -16.55 3.27
N LYS A 101 -9.76 -15.88 4.29
CA LYS A 101 -10.45 -14.82 5.03
C LYS A 101 -10.65 -13.56 4.20
N LEU A 102 -9.65 -13.15 3.43
CA LEU A 102 -9.79 -12.02 2.52
C LEU A 102 -10.82 -12.30 1.43
N TYR A 103 -10.80 -13.49 0.84
CA TYR A 103 -11.78 -13.90 -0.17
C TYR A 103 -13.19 -13.95 0.39
N ALA A 104 -13.40 -14.56 1.54
CA ALA A 104 -14.71 -14.59 2.21
C ALA A 104 -15.28 -13.20 2.48
N SER A 105 -14.39 -12.22 2.75
CA SER A 105 -14.82 -10.84 3.02
C SER A 105 -15.18 -10.05 1.75
N ILE A 106 -14.65 -10.40 0.57
CA ILE A 106 -14.87 -9.64 -0.67
C ILE A 106 -15.81 -10.31 -1.65
N CYS A 107 -15.91 -11.66 -1.67
CA CYS A 107 -16.64 -12.40 -2.70
C CYS A 107 -18.17 -12.12 -2.73
N HIS A 108 -18.73 -11.63 -1.63
CA HIS A 108 -20.14 -11.27 -1.52
C HIS A 108 -20.44 -9.79 -1.72
N LYS A 109 -19.40 -8.97 -1.99
CA LYS A 109 -19.56 -7.53 -2.24
C LYS A 109 -20.02 -7.27 -3.67
N ASN A 110 -20.50 -6.04 -3.90
CA ASN A 110 -20.91 -5.63 -5.23
C ASN A 110 -19.70 -5.55 -6.18
N ASN A 111 -19.61 -6.48 -7.12
CA ASN A 111 -18.51 -6.56 -8.10
C ASN A 111 -18.65 -5.54 -9.26
N GLU A 112 -19.76 -4.80 -9.35
CA GLU A 112 -19.95 -3.76 -10.36
C GLU A 112 -19.25 -2.42 -10.02
N ILE A 113 -18.81 -2.27 -8.78
CA ILE A 113 -18.04 -1.12 -8.32
C ILE A 113 -16.66 -1.55 -7.79
N PRO A 114 -15.66 -0.67 -7.80
CA PRO A 114 -14.33 -0.98 -7.25
C PRO A 114 -14.42 -1.33 -5.76
N GLN A 115 -13.87 -2.47 -5.37
CA GLN A 115 -13.87 -2.98 -4.00
C GLN A 115 -12.46 -3.29 -3.54
N VAL A 116 -12.14 -2.91 -2.32
CA VAL A 116 -10.91 -3.27 -1.62
C VAL A 116 -11.25 -3.76 -0.22
N VAL A 117 -10.71 -4.89 0.18
CA VAL A 117 -10.70 -5.34 1.57
C VAL A 117 -9.27 -5.51 2.01
N PHE A 118 -8.90 -4.97 3.16
CA PHE A 118 -7.55 -5.11 3.70
C PHE A 118 -7.56 -5.53 5.15
N SER A 119 -6.53 -6.24 5.56
CA SER A 119 -6.29 -6.70 6.92
C SER A 119 -5.12 -5.92 7.54
N ASN A 120 -4.69 -6.35 8.73
CA ASN A 120 -3.45 -5.89 9.32
C ASN A 120 -2.38 -6.99 9.29
N ALA A 121 -1.22 -6.67 9.81
CA ALA A 121 -0.09 -7.57 9.98
C ALA A 121 0.48 -7.45 11.40
N TYR A 122 1.20 -8.49 11.83
CA TYR A 122 2.10 -8.40 12.97
C TYR A 122 3.45 -7.84 12.51
N CYS A 123 3.99 -6.86 13.22
CA CYS A 123 5.38 -6.46 13.05
C CYS A 123 6.31 -7.59 13.53
N TRP A 124 7.18 -8.08 12.66
CA TRP A 124 8.13 -9.11 12.99
C TRP A 124 9.57 -8.67 12.73
N ASN A 125 10.34 -8.61 13.81
CA ASN A 125 11.80 -8.45 13.72
C ASN A 125 12.43 -9.84 13.59
N SER A 126 12.83 -10.20 12.38
CA SER A 126 13.38 -11.53 12.08
C SER A 126 14.77 -11.76 12.70
N GLU A 127 15.57 -10.72 12.92
CA GLU A 127 16.90 -10.82 13.52
C GLU A 127 16.81 -11.16 15.02
N LYS A 128 15.83 -10.59 15.71
CA LYS A 128 15.58 -10.80 17.13
C LYS A 128 14.54 -11.87 17.41
N ASN A 129 13.90 -12.40 16.37
CA ASN A 129 12.78 -13.32 16.43
C ASN A 129 11.63 -12.83 17.36
N ILE A 130 11.32 -11.52 17.29
CA ILE A 130 10.31 -10.88 18.13
C ILE A 130 9.14 -10.43 17.25
N ILE A 131 7.93 -10.84 17.62
CA ILE A 131 6.69 -10.29 17.06
C ILE A 131 6.23 -9.17 17.99
N ALA A 132 6.09 -7.95 17.46
CA ALA A 132 5.78 -6.75 18.24
C ALA A 132 4.61 -5.98 17.62
N GLY A 133 3.43 -6.12 18.23
CA GLY A 133 2.27 -5.28 17.91
C GLY A 133 1.77 -5.40 16.48
N LYS A 134 0.98 -4.41 16.06
CA LYS A 134 0.39 -4.32 14.72
C LYS A 134 1.27 -3.48 13.80
N ALA A 135 1.34 -3.86 12.52
CA ALA A 135 2.14 -3.16 11.53
C ALA A 135 1.57 -1.78 11.23
N THR A 136 0.27 -1.66 11.10
CA THR A 136 -0.38 -0.40 10.81
C THR A 136 -1.33 0.04 11.93
N LEU A 137 -1.32 1.34 12.21
CA LEU A 137 -2.22 2.01 13.14
C LEU A 137 -3.18 2.97 12.43
N ALA A 138 -3.03 3.10 11.10
CA ALA A 138 -3.83 3.97 10.26
C ALA A 138 -4.68 3.12 9.30
N PHE A 139 -5.97 3.38 9.28
CA PHE A 139 -6.94 2.70 8.42
C PHE A 139 -7.72 3.75 7.65
N PRO A 140 -7.13 4.35 6.59
CA PRO A 140 -7.83 5.34 5.79
C PRO A 140 -8.98 4.66 5.04
N THR A 141 -10.19 5.16 5.26
CA THR A 141 -11.42 4.71 4.60
C THR A 141 -12.10 5.82 3.80
N ASP A 142 -11.56 7.03 3.87
CA ASP A 142 -12.02 8.22 3.18
C ASP A 142 -10.86 9.18 2.85
N ILE A 143 -11.14 10.16 2.01
CA ILE A 143 -10.15 11.14 1.54
C ILE A 143 -9.56 11.96 2.69
N GLU A 144 -10.38 12.36 3.68
CA GLU A 144 -9.92 13.21 4.79
C GLU A 144 -8.99 12.47 5.74
N SER A 145 -9.14 11.15 5.87
CA SER A 145 -8.23 10.32 6.66
C SER A 145 -6.94 9.93 5.91
N LEU A 146 -6.94 10.02 4.56
CA LEU A 146 -5.82 9.61 3.73
C LEU A 146 -4.80 10.73 3.48
N LEU A 147 -5.26 11.92 3.04
CA LEU A 147 -4.38 12.88 2.36
C LEU A 147 -3.23 13.42 3.23
N PHE A 148 -3.38 13.47 4.56
CA PHE A 148 -2.30 13.88 5.47
C PHE A 148 -1.44 12.73 6.01
N LEU A 149 -1.70 11.46 5.60
CA LEU A 149 -0.92 10.31 6.08
C LEU A 149 0.42 10.16 5.37
N ASN A 150 0.54 10.60 4.12
CA ASN A 150 1.68 10.35 3.23
C ASN A 150 2.01 8.84 3.12
N CYS A 151 0.99 8.00 3.11
CA CYS A 151 1.07 6.56 2.86
C CYS A 151 -0.32 6.03 2.52
N GLY A 152 -0.38 4.85 1.90
CA GLY A 152 -1.59 4.06 1.71
C GLY A 152 -1.81 3.03 2.82
N ILE A 153 -2.75 2.11 2.59
CA ILE A 153 -2.83 0.84 3.29
C ILE A 153 -1.61 0.00 2.89
N GLN A 154 -1.29 -1.02 3.67
CA GLN A 154 -0.23 -1.96 3.28
C GLN A 154 -0.73 -2.81 2.10
N GLY A 155 -0.14 -2.64 0.91
CA GLY A 155 -0.58 -3.30 -0.33
C GLY A 155 -0.68 -4.81 -0.21
N ALA A 156 0.36 -5.44 0.39
CA ALA A 156 0.38 -6.86 0.63
C ALA A 156 -0.70 -7.36 1.61
N SER A 157 -1.40 -6.48 2.34
CA SER A 157 -2.50 -6.86 3.23
C SER A 157 -3.88 -6.87 2.57
N ALA A 158 -3.96 -6.50 1.29
CA ALA A 158 -5.22 -6.24 0.61
C ALA A 158 -5.59 -7.30 -0.45
N ILE A 159 -6.90 -7.45 -0.64
CA ILE A 159 -7.53 -8.08 -1.81
C ILE A 159 -8.44 -7.05 -2.47
N PHE A 160 -8.51 -7.05 -3.79
CA PHE A 160 -9.37 -6.15 -4.54
C PHE A 160 -9.98 -6.85 -5.76
N ASN A 161 -11.10 -6.31 -6.26
CA ASN A 161 -11.83 -6.89 -7.36
C ASN A 161 -11.35 -6.39 -8.74
N LYS A 162 -11.90 -6.98 -9.81
CA LYS A 162 -11.61 -6.64 -11.20
C LYS A 162 -11.85 -5.16 -11.51
N LYS A 163 -12.89 -4.53 -10.95
CA LYS A 163 -13.18 -3.11 -11.18
C LYS A 163 -12.07 -2.21 -10.61
N MET A 164 -11.53 -2.56 -9.45
CA MET A 164 -10.37 -1.87 -8.90
C MET A 164 -9.10 -2.13 -9.73
N LYS A 165 -8.88 -3.36 -10.21
CA LYS A 165 -7.79 -3.69 -11.13
C LYS A 165 -7.83 -2.82 -12.40
N GLU A 166 -9.01 -2.66 -13.01
CA GLU A 166 -9.20 -1.82 -14.20
C GLU A 166 -8.76 -0.36 -13.94
N ILE A 167 -9.03 0.19 -12.75
CA ILE A 167 -8.56 1.52 -12.34
C ILE A 167 -7.04 1.56 -12.23
N LEU A 168 -6.44 0.60 -11.53
CA LEU A 168 -5.00 0.59 -11.26
C LEU A 168 -4.17 0.41 -12.55
N LEU A 169 -4.72 -0.22 -13.58
CA LEU A 169 -4.08 -0.38 -14.89
C LEU A 169 -4.10 0.90 -15.73
N VAL A 170 -4.89 1.91 -15.36
CA VAL A 170 -4.83 3.23 -16.00
C VAL A 170 -3.58 3.96 -15.49
N PRO A 171 -2.63 4.33 -16.37
CA PRO A 171 -1.40 4.95 -15.94
C PRO A 171 -1.65 6.36 -15.40
N ILE A 172 -0.97 6.68 -14.29
CA ILE A 172 -0.81 8.05 -13.80
C ILE A 172 0.65 8.46 -13.97
N GLU A 173 0.92 9.71 -14.30
CA GLU A 173 2.28 10.17 -14.64
C GLU A 173 3.25 9.97 -13.47
N LYS A 174 2.86 10.42 -12.29
CA LYS A 174 3.62 10.29 -11.06
C LYS A 174 2.98 9.25 -10.16
N LEU A 175 3.63 8.12 -10.01
CA LEU A 175 3.21 7.04 -9.12
C LEU A 175 4.22 6.92 -7.98
N VAL A 176 3.84 7.35 -6.77
CA VAL A 176 4.70 7.21 -5.59
C VAL A 176 4.83 5.74 -5.19
N MET A 177 3.70 5.01 -5.13
CA MET A 177 3.65 3.58 -4.80
C MET A 177 2.30 2.99 -5.21
N HIS A 178 2.26 1.71 -5.56
CA HIS A 178 1.05 0.99 -5.98
C HIS A 178 -0.02 0.90 -4.87
N ASP A 179 0.40 0.75 -3.62
CA ASP A 179 -0.47 0.66 -2.45
C ASP A 179 -1.15 2.01 -2.13
N TRP A 180 -0.45 3.13 -2.35
CA TRP A 180 -1.05 4.45 -2.26
C TRP A 180 -2.10 4.65 -3.36
N TYR A 181 -1.80 4.22 -4.60
CA TYR A 181 -2.78 4.30 -5.71
C TYR A 181 -4.03 3.46 -5.42
N LEU A 182 -3.84 2.22 -4.94
CA LEU A 182 -4.93 1.37 -4.49
C LEU A 182 -5.79 2.06 -3.42
N THR A 183 -5.15 2.72 -2.46
CA THR A 183 -5.84 3.36 -1.34
C THR A 183 -6.63 4.58 -1.78
N ILE A 184 -6.03 5.49 -2.55
CA ILE A 184 -6.73 6.70 -3.03
C ILE A 184 -7.90 6.33 -3.94
N ALA A 185 -7.73 5.34 -4.83
CA ALA A 185 -8.80 4.84 -5.68
C ALA A 185 -9.91 4.18 -4.86
N GLY A 186 -9.58 3.38 -3.85
CA GLY A 186 -10.57 2.78 -2.94
C GLY A 186 -11.37 3.82 -2.16
N CYS A 187 -10.70 4.85 -1.64
CA CYS A 187 -11.34 5.92 -0.86
C CYS A 187 -12.22 6.87 -1.70
N SER A 188 -11.98 7.00 -3.02
CA SER A 188 -12.61 8.05 -3.84
C SER A 188 -13.44 7.55 -5.02
N LEU A 189 -13.15 6.38 -5.56
CA LEU A 189 -13.82 5.79 -6.72
C LEU A 189 -14.56 4.50 -6.40
N GLY A 190 -14.35 3.94 -5.22
CA GLY A 190 -14.88 2.64 -4.82
C GLY A 190 -15.26 2.55 -3.35
N GLN A 191 -15.09 1.35 -2.82
CA GLN A 191 -15.26 1.06 -1.39
C GLN A 191 -14.01 0.39 -0.85
N ILE A 192 -13.60 0.77 0.35
CA ILE A 192 -12.46 0.22 1.06
C ILE A 192 -12.87 -0.18 2.47
N ASP A 193 -12.71 -1.45 2.81
CA ASP A 193 -13.13 -2.00 4.09
C ASP A 193 -11.97 -2.65 4.83
N TYR A 194 -11.98 -2.52 6.14
CA TYR A 194 -10.98 -3.10 7.02
C TYR A 194 -11.48 -4.38 7.68
N LEU A 195 -10.79 -5.49 7.43
CA LEU A 195 -10.97 -6.75 8.14
C LEU A 195 -10.12 -6.73 9.43
N HIS A 196 -10.78 -6.77 10.59
CA HIS A 196 -10.15 -6.64 11.91
C HIS A 196 -9.30 -7.85 12.32
N GLU A 197 -8.41 -8.32 11.42
CA GLU A 197 -7.52 -9.45 11.65
C GLU A 197 -6.08 -9.11 11.24
N ASN A 198 -5.11 -9.80 11.85
CA ASN A 198 -3.70 -9.76 11.43
C ASN A 198 -3.42 -11.05 10.68
N LEU A 199 -3.18 -10.96 9.37
CA LEU A 199 -3.11 -12.11 8.47
C LEU A 199 -1.73 -12.34 7.86
N MET A 200 -0.72 -11.61 8.30
CA MET A 200 0.65 -11.80 7.86
C MET A 200 1.65 -11.31 8.92
N LEU A 201 2.88 -11.76 8.80
CA LEU A 201 4.04 -11.23 9.50
C LEU A 201 4.73 -10.23 8.58
N TYR A 202 4.67 -8.95 8.93
CA TYR A 202 5.40 -7.89 8.26
C TYR A 202 6.82 -7.85 8.77
N ARG A 203 7.76 -8.26 7.91
CA ARG A 203 9.17 -8.33 8.27
C ARG A 203 9.78 -6.94 8.38
N GLN A 204 10.47 -6.69 9.48
CA GLN A 204 11.23 -5.46 9.72
C GLN A 204 12.71 -5.75 9.60
N HIS A 205 13.36 -5.20 8.59
CA HIS A 205 14.80 -5.23 8.35
C HIS A 205 15.29 -3.84 7.89
N GLY A 206 16.61 -3.64 7.86
CA GLY A 206 17.21 -2.34 7.54
C GLY A 206 16.92 -1.81 6.13
N ASN A 207 16.46 -2.65 5.21
CA ASN A 207 16.20 -2.33 3.82
C ASN A 207 14.71 -2.14 3.48
N ASN A 208 13.79 -2.12 4.47
CA ASN A 208 12.38 -1.86 4.20
C ASN A 208 12.20 -0.46 3.59
N PHE A 209 11.43 -0.36 2.51
CA PHE A 209 11.11 0.92 1.87
C PHE A 209 10.31 1.84 2.80
N THR A 210 9.44 1.25 3.63
CA THR A 210 8.69 1.93 4.69
C THR A 210 9.34 1.67 6.04
N GLY A 211 9.62 2.74 6.80
CA GLY A 211 10.37 2.67 8.06
C GLY A 211 9.73 1.82 9.17
N SER A 212 10.57 1.27 10.05
CA SER A 212 10.20 0.40 11.18
C SER A 212 9.28 1.07 12.20
N THR A 213 8.21 0.38 12.62
CA THR A 213 7.25 0.82 13.64
C THR A 213 7.60 0.42 15.06
N SER A 214 8.63 -0.43 15.27
CA SER A 214 8.96 -1.06 16.57
C SER A 214 9.89 -0.22 17.48
N SER A 215 9.73 1.10 17.53
CA SER A 215 10.51 1.94 18.42
C SER A 215 9.78 2.30 19.72
N SER A 216 10.51 2.41 20.86
CA SER A 216 9.94 2.84 22.13
C SER A 216 9.30 4.24 22.01
N PHE A 217 8.35 4.58 22.90
CA PHE A 217 7.71 5.91 22.90
C PHE A 217 8.74 7.06 22.94
N ARG A 218 9.82 6.90 23.71
CA ARG A 218 10.91 7.89 23.76
C ARG A 218 11.66 8.00 22.42
N THR A 219 11.90 6.88 21.75
CA THR A 219 12.54 6.85 20.44
C THR A 219 11.60 7.42 19.35
N LYS A 220 10.30 7.11 19.41
CA LYS A 220 9.27 7.69 18.55
C LYS A 220 9.19 9.22 18.71
N LEU A 221 9.19 9.70 19.96
CA LEU A 221 9.19 11.13 20.25
C LEU A 221 10.48 11.81 19.79
N LYS A 222 11.64 11.19 20.04
CA LYS A 222 12.95 11.69 19.59
C LYS A 222 13.05 11.71 18.06
N ASN A 223 12.56 10.67 17.38
CA ASN A 223 12.50 10.61 15.91
C ASN A 223 11.47 11.62 15.39
N PHE A 224 10.31 11.75 16.04
CA PHE A 224 9.31 12.77 15.72
C PHE A 224 9.89 14.20 15.80
N LEU A 225 10.71 14.48 16.78
CA LEU A 225 11.37 15.79 16.93
C LEU A 225 12.57 15.99 15.99
N LYS A 226 13.27 14.91 15.61
CA LYS A 226 14.46 14.97 14.75
C LYS A 226 14.16 14.94 13.25
N THR A 227 13.05 14.34 12.81
CA THR A 227 12.73 14.24 11.39
C THR A 227 12.15 15.56 10.88
N ASN A 228 12.81 16.17 9.91
CA ASN A 228 12.34 17.36 9.18
C ASN A 228 11.25 17.04 8.12
N ASN A 229 10.54 15.93 8.27
CA ASN A 229 9.50 15.55 7.32
C ASN A 229 8.36 16.58 7.38
N SER A 230 7.97 17.09 6.23
CA SER A 230 6.81 17.96 6.06
C SER A 230 5.49 17.26 6.46
N LEU A 231 4.46 18.03 6.67
CA LEU A 231 3.11 17.51 6.89
C LEU A 231 2.56 16.84 5.63
N ILE A 232 2.84 17.43 4.46
CA ILE A 232 2.51 16.90 3.14
C ILE A 232 3.83 16.61 2.42
N ASP A 233 4.04 15.35 2.07
CA ASP A 233 5.19 14.90 1.28
C ASP A 233 5.01 15.24 -0.19
N GLU A 234 6.06 15.74 -0.84
CA GLU A 234 6.03 16.22 -2.22
C GLU A 234 5.70 15.10 -3.22
N ASN A 235 6.30 13.91 -3.07
CA ASN A 235 6.05 12.80 -4.00
C ASN A 235 4.58 12.30 -3.92
N HIS A 236 4.02 12.25 -2.69
CA HIS A 236 2.60 11.90 -2.51
C HIS A 236 1.68 12.96 -3.08
N PHE A 237 2.07 14.24 -2.97
CA PHE A 237 1.31 15.34 -3.56
C PHE A 237 1.35 15.31 -5.10
N GLU A 238 2.51 15.07 -5.71
CA GLU A 238 2.62 14.90 -7.17
C GLU A 238 1.81 13.71 -7.66
N SER A 239 1.81 12.60 -6.92
CA SER A 239 0.96 11.45 -7.23
C SER A 239 -0.53 11.78 -7.11
N LEU A 240 -0.93 12.59 -6.12
CA LEU A 240 -2.30 13.07 -5.98
C LEU A 240 -2.72 13.95 -7.17
N MET A 241 -1.84 14.85 -7.62
CA MET A 241 -2.09 15.69 -8.80
C MET A 241 -2.30 14.82 -10.03
N SER A 242 -1.40 13.87 -10.28
CA SER A 242 -1.51 12.95 -11.43
C SER A 242 -2.76 12.05 -11.35
N PHE A 243 -3.15 11.62 -10.15
CA PHE A 243 -4.40 10.90 -9.93
C PHE A 243 -5.61 11.80 -10.26
N TYR A 244 -5.61 13.04 -9.79
CA TYR A 244 -6.71 13.98 -9.99
C TYR A 244 -6.87 14.40 -11.46
N GLU A 245 -5.77 14.53 -12.20
CA GLU A 245 -5.79 14.79 -13.66
C GLU A 245 -6.51 13.68 -14.43
N VAL A 246 -6.32 12.42 -14.04
CA VAL A 246 -6.91 11.26 -14.73
C VAL A 246 -8.35 11.00 -14.26
N TRP A 247 -8.63 11.16 -12.97
CA TRP A 247 -9.87 10.67 -12.36
C TRP A 247 -10.78 11.76 -11.82
N GLY A 248 -10.35 13.02 -11.81
CA GLY A 248 -11.04 14.13 -11.16
C GLY A 248 -12.50 14.30 -11.60
N ASP A 249 -12.78 14.12 -12.90
CA ASP A 249 -14.14 14.22 -13.45
C ASP A 249 -15.05 13.05 -13.07
N LYS A 250 -14.48 11.93 -12.63
CA LYS A 250 -15.22 10.74 -12.19
C LYS A 250 -15.47 10.70 -10.68
N LEU A 251 -14.87 11.62 -9.94
CA LEU A 251 -15.05 11.71 -8.49
C LEU A 251 -16.43 12.21 -8.11
N LEU A 252 -16.93 11.78 -6.96
CA LEU A 252 -18.10 12.43 -6.36
C LEU A 252 -17.78 13.90 -6.08
N LYS A 253 -18.76 14.79 -6.27
CA LYS A 253 -18.59 16.24 -6.08
C LYS A 253 -17.98 16.62 -4.73
N ASN A 254 -18.33 15.87 -3.69
CA ASN A 254 -17.81 16.11 -2.34
C ASN A 254 -16.33 15.80 -2.24
N ASP A 255 -15.89 14.66 -2.79
CA ASP A 255 -14.48 14.24 -2.74
C ASP A 255 -13.60 15.09 -3.64
N SER A 256 -14.11 15.48 -4.82
CA SER A 256 -13.45 16.44 -5.70
C SER A 256 -13.25 17.79 -5.00
N ARG A 257 -14.24 18.29 -4.23
CA ARG A 257 -14.09 19.53 -3.44
C ARG A 257 -13.01 19.40 -2.36
N LYS A 258 -12.96 18.26 -1.65
CA LYS A 258 -11.96 18.00 -0.61
C LYS A 258 -10.55 17.95 -1.20
N ILE A 259 -10.36 17.21 -2.30
CA ILE A 259 -9.07 17.13 -2.99
C ILE A 259 -8.64 18.51 -3.48
N ASN A 260 -9.54 19.29 -4.10
CA ASN A 260 -9.24 20.63 -4.55
C ASN A 260 -8.89 21.58 -3.38
N ALA A 261 -9.59 21.48 -2.25
CA ALA A 261 -9.27 22.27 -1.06
C ALA A 261 -7.88 21.90 -0.51
N PHE A 262 -7.53 20.61 -0.50
CA PHE A 262 -6.22 20.13 -0.10
C PHE A 262 -5.12 20.62 -1.04
N ILE A 263 -5.30 20.50 -2.36
CA ILE A 263 -4.36 20.99 -3.37
C ILE A 263 -4.16 22.50 -3.22
N ALA A 264 -5.26 23.29 -3.18
CA ALA A 264 -5.19 24.73 -3.03
C ALA A 264 -4.49 25.17 -1.72
N SER A 265 -4.52 24.32 -0.68
CA SER A 265 -3.93 24.65 0.61
C SER A 265 -2.40 24.88 0.54
N ILE A 266 -1.71 24.30 -0.44
CA ILE A 266 -0.25 24.47 -0.62
C ILE A 266 0.13 25.94 -0.82
N SER A 267 -0.67 26.70 -1.55
CA SER A 267 -0.42 28.13 -1.83
C SER A 267 -1.06 29.11 -0.84
N GLN A 268 -1.86 28.59 0.13
CA GLN A 268 -2.58 29.44 1.07
C GLN A 268 -1.71 29.89 2.26
N SER A 269 -2.17 30.97 2.95
CA SER A 269 -1.57 31.43 4.19
C SER A 269 -1.76 30.40 5.32
N ARG A 270 -0.87 30.45 6.33
CA ARG A 270 -0.93 29.53 7.49
C ARG A 270 -2.29 29.57 8.19
N LEU A 271 -2.91 30.72 8.30
CA LEU A 271 -4.22 30.87 8.92
C LEU A 271 -5.32 30.14 8.11
N LYS A 272 -5.34 30.31 6.78
CA LYS A 272 -6.30 29.62 5.91
C LYS A 272 -6.15 28.09 5.95
N ARG A 273 -4.92 27.58 5.94
CA ARG A 273 -4.60 26.16 6.13
C ARG A 273 -5.13 25.61 7.46
N PHE A 274 -4.93 26.37 8.53
CA PHE A 274 -5.42 26.00 9.84
C PHE A 274 -6.95 25.96 9.91
N LEU A 275 -7.61 26.97 9.35
CA LEU A 275 -9.09 27.03 9.25
C LEU A 275 -9.63 25.85 8.43
N MET A 276 -9.00 25.50 7.32
CA MET A 276 -9.37 24.32 6.53
C MET A 276 -9.32 23.04 7.37
N ILE A 277 -8.25 22.85 8.15
CA ILE A 277 -8.11 21.67 9.03
C ILE A 277 -9.21 21.65 10.11
N LEU A 278 -9.59 22.79 10.66
CA LEU A 278 -10.61 22.88 11.70
C LEU A 278 -12.04 22.67 11.15
N GLN A 279 -12.33 23.19 9.97
CA GLN A 279 -13.67 23.16 9.34
C GLN A 279 -13.99 21.81 8.69
N GLY A 280 -12.97 21.07 8.19
CA GLY A 280 -13.14 19.75 7.60
C GLY A 280 -13.05 18.62 8.64
N ASN A 281 -13.25 17.38 8.17
CA ASN A 281 -13.05 16.17 8.99
C ASN A 281 -11.63 15.61 8.87
N TRP A 282 -10.67 16.45 8.46
CA TRP A 282 -9.27 16.08 8.29
C TRP A 282 -8.68 15.50 9.57
N ASN A 283 -8.01 14.37 9.42
CA ASN A 283 -7.42 13.69 10.55
C ASN A 283 -6.16 12.91 10.16
N ILE A 284 -5.36 12.52 11.14
CA ILE A 284 -4.25 11.58 11.01
C ILE A 284 -4.43 10.51 12.09
N TYR A 285 -4.39 9.25 11.70
CA TYR A 285 -4.60 8.11 12.61
C TYR A 285 -5.92 8.25 13.42
N GLY A 286 -7.00 8.68 12.76
CA GLY A 286 -8.30 8.88 13.38
C GLY A 286 -8.37 10.06 14.38
N SER A 287 -7.37 10.96 14.38
CA SER A 287 -7.31 12.07 15.35
C SER A 287 -7.01 13.42 14.69
N ARG A 288 -7.96 14.35 14.79
CA ARG A 288 -7.76 15.75 14.38
C ARG A 288 -6.72 16.44 15.26
N LEU A 289 -6.70 16.15 16.55
CA LEU A 289 -5.73 16.72 17.48
C LEU A 289 -4.29 16.39 17.06
N LYS A 290 -4.02 15.14 16.66
CA LYS A 290 -2.69 14.76 16.15
C LYS A 290 -2.31 15.54 14.89
N LEU A 291 -3.27 15.78 14.00
CA LEU A 291 -3.05 16.60 12.78
C LEU A 291 -2.71 18.04 13.14
N VAL A 292 -3.46 18.65 14.06
CA VAL A 292 -3.21 20.02 14.55
C VAL A 292 -1.83 20.13 15.19
N ILE A 293 -1.45 19.19 16.05
CA ILE A 293 -0.10 19.16 16.64
C ILE A 293 0.97 19.09 15.55
N LYS A 294 0.83 18.18 14.58
CA LYS A 294 1.78 18.09 13.46
C LYS A 294 1.82 19.37 12.63
N PHE A 295 0.70 20.03 12.40
CA PHE A 295 0.60 21.29 11.66
C PHE A 295 1.45 22.41 12.27
N PHE A 296 1.48 22.48 13.60
CA PHE A 296 2.31 23.50 14.28
C PHE A 296 3.79 23.13 14.37
N MET A 297 4.12 21.83 14.36
CA MET A 297 5.47 21.32 14.59
C MET A 297 6.26 21.04 13.31
N ARG A 298 5.61 21.01 12.13
CA ARG A 298 6.22 20.58 10.88
C ARG A 298 6.10 21.64 9.78
N PRO A 299 7.04 21.69 8.83
CA PRO A 299 6.79 22.36 7.56
C PRO A 299 5.52 21.79 6.92
N TYR A 300 4.71 22.66 6.33
CA TYR A 300 3.43 22.22 5.76
C TYR A 300 3.62 21.36 4.52
N PHE A 301 4.54 21.73 3.66
CA PHE A 301 4.83 21.08 2.39
C PHE A 301 6.34 20.98 2.15
N GLY A 302 6.79 19.91 1.48
CA GLY A 302 8.17 19.74 1.02
C GLY A 302 8.58 18.28 0.89
N GLY A 303 9.71 18.04 0.22
CA GLY A 303 10.34 16.73 0.11
C GLY A 303 11.13 16.35 1.37
N LYS A 304 11.53 15.07 1.44
CA LYS A 304 12.53 14.62 2.43
C LYS A 304 13.87 15.25 2.06
N LYS A 305 14.45 16.02 2.98
CA LYS A 305 15.85 16.44 2.88
C LYS A 305 16.77 15.31 3.27
#